data_ad203d8d9330135c4c1bd406740517d8
#
_entry.id   ad203d8d9330135c4c1bd406740517d8
#
_cell.length_a   1.000
_cell.length_b   1.000
_cell.length_c   1.000
_cell.angle_alpha   90.00
_cell.angle_beta   90.00
_cell.angle_gamma   90.00
#
_symmetry.space_group_name_H-M   'P 1'
#
loop_
_entity.id
_entity.type
_entity.pdbx_description
1 polymer ?
#
loop_
_entity_poly.entity_id
_entity_poly.type
_entity_poly.pdbx_seq_one_letter_code
_entity_poly.pdbx_strand_id
1 'polypeptide(L)'
;PYPYGVYGTPNYDINRNPELKATQSSFRPEVMRAWRSFDYPHVMMLYWHMYRIATLYPEKCHYLDAEGYLERAYQTAKAYFIYPTELHGDYYETFKWGCYNELLISELIKELESKEMNEKADLLRGYWERKAKYFIYDDPYPYHSEYEMDRTAFESSFALAEYALENPMESDDSLVNIVTIPIYQ
;
A
#
# COMPACT_ATOMS: atom_id res chain seq x y z
N PRO A 1 6.79 19.39 -3.04
CA PRO A 1 6.74 18.31 -2.05
C PRO A 1 5.40 17.58 -2.16
N TYR A 2 5.45 16.29 -1.86
CA TYR A 2 4.29 15.39 -1.90
C TYR A 2 3.83 15.16 -0.46
N PRO A 3 2.73 15.78 0.00
CA PRO A 3 2.23 15.61 1.36
C PRO A 3 1.97 14.14 1.67
N TYR A 4 2.38 13.69 2.85
CA TYR A 4 2.30 12.28 3.28
C TYR A 4 3.10 11.29 2.42
N GLY A 5 3.94 11.78 1.52
CA GLY A 5 4.88 10.94 0.79
C GLY A 5 5.91 10.32 1.74
N VAL A 6 6.26 9.07 1.49
CA VAL A 6 7.39 8.44 2.15
C VAL A 6 8.65 8.83 1.39
N TYR A 7 9.63 9.36 2.10
CA TYR A 7 10.86 9.84 1.51
C TYR A 7 12.04 9.03 2.02
N GLY A 8 12.89 8.62 1.12
CA GLY A 8 14.20 8.10 1.49
C GLY A 8 15.07 9.20 2.13
N THR A 9 15.96 8.81 3.02
CA THR A 9 16.90 9.74 3.65
C THR A 9 18.03 10.07 2.69
N PRO A 10 18.24 11.35 2.32
CA PRO A 10 19.31 11.72 1.38
C PRO A 10 20.71 11.26 1.79
N ASN A 11 20.93 11.12 3.08
CA ASN A 11 22.22 10.74 3.66
C ASN A 11 22.27 9.29 4.15
N TYR A 12 21.29 8.49 3.82
CA TYR A 12 21.17 7.13 4.33
C TYR A 12 22.42 6.29 4.04
N ASP A 13 22.89 6.32 2.80
CA ASP A 13 24.08 5.56 2.37
C ASP A 13 25.38 6.15 2.89
N ILE A 14 25.45 7.46 3.07
CA ILE A 14 26.62 8.13 3.67
C ILE A 14 26.80 7.66 5.10
N ASN A 15 25.72 7.54 5.85
CA ASN A 15 25.75 7.11 7.24
C ASN A 15 26.01 5.61 7.41
N ARG A 16 25.62 4.80 6.43
CA ARG A 16 25.82 3.35 6.45
C ARG A 16 27.15 2.92 5.85
N ASN A 17 27.40 3.34 4.63
CA ASN A 17 28.62 3.01 3.89
C ASN A 17 28.79 3.99 2.71
N PRO A 18 29.73 4.94 2.80
CA PRO A 18 29.97 5.91 1.72
C PRO A 18 30.33 5.28 0.36
N GLU A 19 30.92 4.09 0.38
CA GLU A 19 31.33 3.38 -0.85
C GLU A 19 30.14 2.81 -1.60
N LEU A 20 29.07 2.39 -0.90
CA LEU A 20 27.85 1.86 -1.52
C LEU A 20 27.06 2.93 -2.24
N LYS A 21 27.21 4.19 -1.88
CA LYS A 21 26.52 5.32 -2.52
C LYS A 21 26.81 5.39 -4.02
N ALA A 22 28.00 5.02 -4.45
CA ALA A 22 28.38 5.04 -5.84
C ALA A 22 27.75 3.90 -6.67
N THR A 23 27.31 2.84 -6.03
CA THR A 23 26.81 1.62 -6.69
C THR A 23 25.29 1.46 -6.67
N GLN A 24 24.60 2.14 -5.77
CA GLN A 24 23.14 2.09 -5.68
C GLN A 24 22.51 3.16 -6.56
N SER A 25 22.23 2.80 -7.80
CA SER A 25 21.65 3.70 -8.81
C SER A 25 20.26 4.23 -8.48
N SER A 26 19.53 3.56 -7.57
CA SER A 26 18.24 4.03 -7.06
C SER A 26 18.36 5.23 -6.12
N PHE A 27 19.56 5.52 -5.65
CA PHE A 27 19.84 6.60 -4.71
C PHE A 27 20.47 7.81 -5.44
N ARG A 28 19.66 8.53 -6.20
CA ARG A 28 20.06 9.80 -6.79
C ARG A 28 19.53 10.93 -5.92
N PRO A 29 20.38 11.69 -5.20
CA PRO A 29 19.93 12.79 -4.34
C PRO A 29 19.08 13.83 -5.07
N GLU A 30 19.34 14.03 -6.35
CA GLU A 30 18.60 14.94 -7.24
C GLU A 30 17.21 14.43 -7.63
N VAL A 31 16.96 13.12 -7.53
CA VAL A 31 15.70 12.47 -7.89
C VAL A 31 14.90 12.06 -6.64
N MET A 32 15.50 12.19 -5.48
CA MET A 32 14.91 11.79 -4.22
C MET A 32 13.77 12.68 -3.79
N ARG A 33 12.57 12.19 -4.01
CA ARG A 33 11.42 12.98 -3.57
C ARG A 33 10.38 12.11 -2.90
N ALA A 34 9.88 11.10 -3.55
CA ALA A 34 9.02 10.11 -2.92
C ALA A 34 9.68 8.73 -3.07
N TRP A 35 9.52 7.93 -2.05
CA TRP A 35 10.07 6.58 -2.02
C TRP A 35 9.20 5.63 -2.83
N ARG A 36 9.73 4.44 -3.10
CA ARG A 36 9.04 3.36 -3.81
C ARG A 36 7.80 2.88 -3.03
N SER A 37 6.90 2.20 -3.71
CA SER A 37 5.60 1.74 -3.18
C SER A 37 5.73 0.86 -1.92
N PHE A 38 6.73 -0.01 -1.85
CA PHE A 38 6.87 -1.02 -0.79
C PHE A 38 6.97 -0.46 0.63
N ASP A 39 7.40 0.79 0.80
CA ASP A 39 7.61 1.39 2.12
C ASP A 39 6.34 2.05 2.68
N TYR A 40 5.39 2.42 1.84
CA TYR A 40 4.16 3.11 2.25
C TYR A 40 3.27 2.31 3.20
N PRO A 41 2.99 1.01 2.95
CA PRO A 41 2.16 0.22 3.86
C PRO A 41 2.76 0.07 5.26
N HIS A 42 4.08 0.08 5.40
CA HIS A 42 4.73 0.08 6.72
C HIS A 42 4.45 1.35 7.52
N VAL A 43 4.48 2.51 6.86
CA VAL A 43 4.16 3.80 7.50
C VAL A 43 2.66 3.90 7.79
N MET A 44 1.82 3.43 6.88
CA MET A 44 0.38 3.32 7.10
C MET A 44 0.07 2.43 8.31
N MET A 45 0.70 1.25 8.40
CA MET A 45 0.58 0.33 9.53
C MET A 45 0.95 1.00 10.85
N LEU A 46 2.06 1.76 10.87
CA LEU A 46 2.45 2.52 12.06
C LEU A 46 1.33 3.45 12.52
N TYR A 47 0.81 4.27 11.63
CA TYR A 47 -0.25 5.23 11.97
C TYR A 47 -1.56 4.52 12.34
N TRP A 48 -1.90 3.42 11.68
CA TRP A 48 -3.06 2.59 12.03
C TRP A 48 -2.96 2.03 13.46
N HIS A 49 -1.82 1.48 13.83
CA HIS A 49 -1.64 0.97 15.18
C HIS A 49 -1.58 2.10 16.22
N MET A 50 -1.00 3.26 15.89
CA MET A 50 -1.05 4.43 16.76
C MET A 50 -2.48 4.95 16.94
N TYR A 51 -3.32 4.92 15.89
CA TYR A 51 -4.75 5.19 16.00
C TYR A 51 -5.42 4.27 17.03
N ARG A 52 -5.20 2.96 16.92
CA ARG A 52 -5.75 1.98 17.86
C ARG A 52 -5.27 2.20 19.29
N ILE A 53 -4.00 2.49 19.48
CA ILE A 53 -3.43 2.80 20.79
C ILE A 53 -4.04 4.09 21.34
N ALA A 54 -4.15 5.14 20.56
CA ALA A 54 -4.71 6.41 20.98
C ALA A 54 -6.22 6.32 21.31
N THR A 55 -6.93 5.42 20.65
CA THR A 55 -8.33 5.11 20.95
C THR A 55 -8.48 4.40 22.29
N LEU A 56 -7.61 3.44 22.60
CA LEU A 56 -7.68 2.63 23.82
C LEU A 56 -7.01 3.30 25.02
N TYR A 57 -5.96 4.07 24.80
CA TYR A 57 -5.11 4.68 25.81
C TYR A 57 -4.73 6.11 25.44
N PRO A 58 -5.72 7.03 25.36
CA PRO A 58 -5.48 8.39 24.89
C PRO A 58 -4.42 9.13 25.73
N GLU A 59 -4.32 8.82 27.02
CA GLU A 59 -3.34 9.42 27.93
C GLU A 59 -1.88 9.00 27.64
N LYS A 60 -1.66 7.99 26.79
CA LYS A 60 -0.32 7.57 26.35
C LYS A 60 0.14 8.25 25.06
N CYS A 61 -0.78 8.88 24.35
CA CYS A 61 -0.51 9.46 23.03
C CYS A 61 -0.45 10.99 23.14
N HIS A 62 0.76 11.55 23.10
CA HIS A 62 0.98 12.99 23.30
C HIS A 62 1.25 13.76 22.00
N TYR A 63 1.48 13.07 20.88
CA TYR A 63 1.81 13.71 19.61
C TYR A 63 0.56 14.03 18.79
N LEU A 64 -0.34 13.05 18.62
CA LEU A 64 -1.65 13.24 18.00
C LEU A 64 -2.70 12.49 18.83
N ASP A 65 -3.94 12.92 18.69
CA ASP A 65 -5.10 12.13 19.13
C ASP A 65 -5.43 11.01 18.16
N ALA A 66 -6.45 10.22 18.46
CA ALA A 66 -6.86 9.10 17.63
C ALA A 66 -7.25 9.56 16.21
N GLU A 67 -8.03 10.63 16.09
CA GLU A 67 -8.45 11.13 14.77
C GLU A 67 -7.28 11.60 13.93
N GLY A 68 -6.30 12.27 14.54
CA GLY A 68 -5.08 12.69 13.87
C GLY A 68 -4.24 11.54 13.35
N TYR A 69 -4.16 10.42 14.08
CA TYR A 69 -3.48 9.21 13.60
C TYR A 69 -4.27 8.50 12.50
N LEU A 70 -5.60 8.43 12.60
CA LEU A 70 -6.46 7.86 11.55
C LEU A 70 -6.32 8.68 10.25
N GLU A 71 -6.33 9.98 10.36
CA GLU A 71 -6.09 10.87 9.22
C GLU A 71 -4.74 10.61 8.56
N ARG A 72 -3.67 10.44 9.34
CA ARG A 72 -2.35 10.12 8.80
C ARG A 72 -2.31 8.75 8.14
N ALA A 73 -2.96 7.74 8.70
CA ALA A 73 -3.07 6.42 8.08
C ALA A 73 -3.78 6.53 6.72
N TYR A 74 -4.92 7.21 6.66
CA TYR A 74 -5.65 7.46 5.42
C TYR A 74 -4.82 8.21 4.37
N GLN A 75 -4.19 9.33 4.75
CA GLN A 75 -3.41 10.12 3.81
C GLN A 75 -2.18 9.38 3.30
N THR A 76 -1.56 8.53 4.13
CA THR A 76 -0.44 7.69 3.70
C THR A 76 -0.92 6.59 2.75
N ALA A 77 -2.06 5.96 3.03
CA ALA A 77 -2.68 4.99 2.12
C ALA A 77 -3.05 5.62 0.77
N LYS A 78 -3.63 6.82 0.78
CA LYS A 78 -3.90 7.58 -0.44
C LYS A 78 -2.62 7.90 -1.22
N ALA A 79 -1.58 8.37 -0.54
CA ALA A 79 -0.28 8.67 -1.13
C ALA A 79 0.37 7.43 -1.76
N TYR A 80 0.21 6.27 -1.14
CA TYR A 80 0.64 4.97 -1.64
C TYR A 80 0.09 4.64 -3.03
N PHE A 81 -1.17 4.91 -3.28
CA PHE A 81 -1.78 4.64 -4.58
C PHE A 81 -1.42 5.68 -5.65
N ILE A 82 -1.09 6.90 -5.25
CA ILE A 82 -0.89 8.01 -6.18
C ILE A 82 0.60 8.18 -6.52
N TYR A 83 1.46 8.40 -5.53
CA TYR A 83 2.80 8.91 -5.79
C TYR A 83 3.76 7.92 -6.45
N PRO A 84 3.85 6.64 -6.04
CA PRO A 84 4.72 5.72 -6.75
C PRO A 84 4.36 5.59 -8.22
N THR A 85 3.07 5.54 -8.54
CA THR A 85 2.59 5.46 -9.92
C THR A 85 2.93 6.71 -10.73
N GLU A 86 2.71 7.91 -10.16
CA GLU A 86 3.00 9.17 -10.84
C GLU A 86 4.50 9.43 -11.03
N LEU A 87 5.33 9.03 -10.06
CA LEU A 87 6.74 9.40 -10.02
C LEU A 87 7.68 8.36 -10.61
N HIS A 88 7.30 7.10 -10.56
CA HIS A 88 8.15 5.98 -10.98
C HIS A 88 7.60 5.23 -12.20
N GLY A 89 6.40 5.55 -12.63
CA GLY A 89 5.74 4.90 -13.75
C GLY A 89 5.52 3.40 -13.52
N ASP A 90 5.53 2.63 -14.59
CA ASP A 90 5.14 1.22 -14.57
C ASP A 90 6.02 0.31 -13.69
N TYR A 91 7.26 0.69 -13.43
CA TYR A 91 8.19 -0.17 -12.69
C TYR A 91 7.88 -0.28 -11.20
N TYR A 92 7.34 0.77 -10.59
CA TYR A 92 6.95 0.78 -9.16
C TYR A 92 5.47 1.10 -8.98
N GLU A 93 4.66 0.79 -9.98
CA GLU A 93 3.24 1.05 -9.94
C GLU A 93 2.58 0.22 -8.82
N THR A 94 1.99 0.91 -7.89
CA THR A 94 1.33 0.31 -6.72
C THR A 94 0.29 -0.74 -7.08
N PHE A 95 -0.42 -0.57 -8.18
CA PHE A 95 -1.49 -1.48 -8.59
C PHE A 95 -0.98 -2.83 -9.10
N LYS A 96 0.29 -2.94 -9.49
CA LYS A 96 0.87 -4.14 -10.08
C LYS A 96 1.77 -4.94 -9.12
N TRP A 97 2.07 -4.38 -7.95
CA TRP A 97 3.03 -4.97 -7.02
C TRP A 97 2.43 -5.20 -5.64
N GLY A 98 2.51 -6.42 -5.14
CA GLY A 98 2.15 -6.77 -3.78
C GLY A 98 3.14 -6.19 -2.76
N CYS A 99 2.63 -5.67 -1.66
CA CYS A 99 3.44 -5.10 -0.60
C CYS A 99 3.04 -5.65 0.76
N TYR A 100 3.97 -5.71 1.70
CA TYR A 100 3.69 -6.06 3.09
C TYR A 100 2.72 -5.08 3.74
N ASN A 101 1.88 -5.60 4.64
CA ASN A 101 0.89 -4.84 5.41
C ASN A 101 -0.27 -4.25 4.58
N GLU A 102 -0.43 -4.65 3.34
CA GLU A 102 -1.55 -4.21 2.50
C GLU A 102 -2.92 -4.69 3.01
N LEU A 103 -2.95 -5.80 3.72
CA LEU A 103 -4.20 -6.31 4.33
C LEU A 103 -4.88 -5.25 5.22
N LEU A 104 -4.10 -4.33 5.80
CA LEU A 104 -4.61 -3.24 6.62
C LEU A 104 -5.42 -2.20 5.83
N ILE A 105 -5.33 -2.16 4.51
CA ILE A 105 -6.13 -1.26 3.68
C ILE A 105 -7.62 -1.59 3.82
N SER A 106 -7.99 -2.86 3.81
CA SER A 106 -9.37 -3.30 4.03
C SER A 106 -9.86 -2.91 5.43
N GLU A 107 -9.02 -3.07 6.46
CA GLU A 107 -9.33 -2.65 7.83
C GLU A 107 -9.54 -1.14 7.93
N LEU A 108 -8.66 -0.36 7.29
CA LEU A 108 -8.74 1.09 7.27
C LEU A 108 -10.02 1.58 6.56
N ILE A 109 -10.41 0.95 5.46
CA ILE A 109 -11.67 1.26 4.76
C ILE A 109 -12.85 1.02 5.69
N LYS A 110 -12.95 -0.15 6.32
CA LYS A 110 -14.02 -0.50 7.26
C LYS A 110 -14.10 0.49 8.43
N GLU A 111 -12.95 0.94 8.95
CA GLU A 111 -12.92 1.92 10.03
C GLU A 111 -13.38 3.31 9.59
N LEU A 112 -12.95 3.77 8.41
CA LEU A 112 -13.41 5.05 7.86
C LEU A 112 -14.92 5.05 7.66
N GLU A 113 -15.51 3.95 7.21
CA GLU A 113 -16.97 3.77 7.11
C GLU A 113 -17.63 3.84 8.49
N SER A 114 -17.08 3.16 9.48
CA SER A 114 -17.61 3.15 10.85
C SER A 114 -17.63 4.56 11.48
N LYS A 115 -16.74 5.45 11.00
CA LYS A 115 -16.64 6.87 11.40
C LYS A 115 -17.43 7.80 10.49
N GLU A 116 -18.25 7.27 9.60
CA GLU A 116 -19.03 8.04 8.62
C GLU A 116 -18.16 8.91 7.66
N MET A 117 -16.88 8.55 7.50
CA MET A 117 -15.94 9.19 6.56
C MET A 117 -16.06 8.58 5.16
N ASN A 118 -17.28 8.51 4.63
CA ASN A 118 -17.63 7.73 3.43
C ASN A 118 -16.84 8.15 2.18
N GLU A 119 -16.63 9.45 1.96
CA GLU A 119 -15.84 9.92 0.80
C GLU A 119 -14.41 9.38 0.80
N LYS A 120 -13.79 9.28 2.00
CA LYS A 120 -12.44 8.74 2.15
C LYS A 120 -12.42 7.23 1.98
N ALA A 121 -13.41 6.55 2.55
CA ALA A 121 -13.58 5.11 2.40
C ALA A 121 -13.78 4.72 0.93
N ASP A 122 -14.68 5.41 0.23
CA ASP A 122 -15.00 5.16 -1.18
C ASP A 122 -13.79 5.39 -2.09
N LEU A 123 -12.99 6.42 -1.82
CA LEU A 123 -11.78 6.69 -2.58
C LEU A 123 -10.76 5.55 -2.41
N LEU A 124 -10.48 5.12 -1.17
CA LEU A 124 -9.55 4.01 -0.93
C LEU A 124 -10.08 2.69 -1.47
N ARG A 125 -11.38 2.45 -1.34
CA ARG A 125 -12.03 1.26 -1.90
C ARG A 125 -11.84 1.22 -3.41
N GLY A 126 -12.06 2.32 -4.12
CA GLY A 126 -11.86 2.38 -5.57
C GLY A 126 -10.42 2.03 -5.99
N TYR A 127 -9.43 2.50 -5.25
CA TYR A 127 -8.02 2.12 -5.48
C TYR A 127 -7.76 0.63 -5.17
N TRP A 128 -8.28 0.15 -4.05
CA TRP A 128 -8.09 -1.23 -3.64
C TRP A 128 -8.73 -2.23 -4.61
N GLU A 129 -9.95 -1.93 -5.07
CA GLU A 129 -10.66 -2.71 -6.09
C GLU A 129 -9.92 -2.73 -7.43
N ARG A 130 -9.39 -1.59 -7.86
CA ARG A 130 -8.56 -1.54 -9.07
C ARG A 130 -7.36 -2.47 -8.96
N LYS A 131 -6.69 -2.49 -7.81
CA LYS A 131 -5.56 -3.39 -7.57
C LYS A 131 -6.01 -4.85 -7.52
N ALA A 132 -7.10 -5.16 -6.83
CA ALA A 132 -7.64 -6.50 -6.75
C ALA A 132 -8.04 -7.03 -8.15
N LYS A 133 -8.69 -6.23 -8.96
CA LYS A 133 -9.03 -6.58 -10.35
C LYS A 133 -7.79 -6.91 -11.17
N TYR A 134 -6.75 -6.08 -11.09
CA TYR A 134 -5.50 -6.36 -11.79
C TYR A 134 -4.93 -7.73 -11.40
N PHE A 135 -4.81 -8.03 -10.11
CA PHE A 135 -4.25 -9.30 -9.62
C PHE A 135 -5.09 -10.52 -9.97
N ILE A 136 -6.41 -10.36 -10.10
CA ILE A 136 -7.34 -11.46 -10.36
C ILE A 136 -7.50 -11.72 -11.87
N TYR A 137 -7.56 -10.66 -12.67
CA TYR A 137 -7.94 -10.76 -14.07
C TYR A 137 -6.81 -10.48 -15.05
N ASP A 138 -5.89 -9.59 -14.72
CA ASP A 138 -4.93 -9.06 -15.67
C ASP A 138 -3.51 -9.58 -15.45
N ASP A 139 -3.17 -9.92 -14.19
CA ASP A 139 -1.84 -10.43 -13.87
C ASP A 139 -1.77 -11.93 -14.16
N PRO A 140 -0.92 -12.36 -15.13
CA PRO A 140 -0.71 -13.78 -15.38
C PRO A 140 0.01 -14.50 -14.24
N TYR A 141 0.59 -13.76 -13.32
CA TYR A 141 1.35 -14.24 -12.17
C TYR A 141 1.03 -13.47 -10.91
N PRO A 142 -0.02 -13.83 -10.16
CA PRO A 142 -0.59 -13.03 -9.07
C PRO A 142 0.28 -12.93 -7.80
N TYR A 143 1.54 -13.33 -7.88
CA TYR A 143 2.52 -13.27 -6.78
C TYR A 143 3.61 -12.21 -7.01
N HIS A 144 3.35 -11.24 -7.86
CA HIS A 144 4.25 -10.11 -8.04
C HIS A 144 4.40 -9.30 -6.77
N SER A 145 5.65 -9.13 -6.33
CA SER A 145 6.02 -8.31 -5.19
C SER A 145 7.49 -7.89 -5.29
N GLU A 146 8.01 -7.18 -4.30
CA GLU A 146 9.45 -6.86 -4.25
C GLU A 146 10.32 -8.13 -4.30
N TYR A 147 9.83 -9.21 -3.71
CA TYR A 147 10.46 -10.54 -3.76
C TYR A 147 9.39 -11.56 -4.13
N GLU A 148 9.39 -11.95 -5.38
CA GLU A 148 8.43 -12.91 -5.91
C GLU A 148 8.52 -14.24 -5.15
N MET A 149 7.37 -14.88 -4.92
CA MET A 149 7.26 -16.16 -4.24
C MET A 149 7.75 -16.16 -2.78
N ASP A 150 7.83 -15.01 -2.15
CA ASP A 150 8.10 -14.89 -0.72
C ASP A 150 6.84 -14.48 0.08
N ARG A 151 7.02 -14.21 1.38
CA ARG A 151 5.92 -13.81 2.26
C ARG A 151 5.21 -12.53 1.82
N THR A 152 5.94 -11.61 1.19
CA THR A 152 5.37 -10.35 0.70
C THR A 152 4.31 -10.62 -0.37
N ALA A 153 4.63 -11.49 -1.32
CA ALA A 153 3.72 -11.89 -2.37
C ALA A 153 2.51 -12.64 -1.82
N PHE A 154 2.71 -13.57 -0.89
CA PHE A 154 1.62 -14.36 -0.32
C PHE A 154 0.65 -13.53 0.52
N GLU A 155 1.16 -12.58 1.32
CA GLU A 155 0.30 -11.71 2.12
C GLU A 155 -0.60 -10.85 1.25
N SER A 156 -0.03 -10.18 0.24
CA SER A 156 -0.81 -9.33 -0.66
C SER A 156 -1.81 -10.13 -1.50
N SER A 157 -1.39 -11.28 -2.04
CA SER A 157 -2.29 -12.15 -2.82
C SER A 157 -3.44 -12.66 -1.95
N PHE A 158 -3.16 -13.03 -0.70
CA PHE A 158 -4.20 -13.43 0.26
C PHE A 158 -5.18 -12.28 0.53
N ALA A 159 -4.67 -11.09 0.85
CA ALA A 159 -5.50 -9.93 1.16
C ALA A 159 -6.42 -9.52 -0.02
N LEU A 160 -5.89 -9.56 -1.23
CA LEU A 160 -6.67 -9.24 -2.43
C LEU A 160 -7.70 -10.33 -2.76
N ALA A 161 -7.34 -11.60 -2.59
CA ALA A 161 -8.26 -12.72 -2.80
C ALA A 161 -9.39 -12.73 -1.76
N GLU A 162 -9.07 -12.50 -0.48
CA GLU A 162 -10.06 -12.38 0.60
C GLU A 162 -11.03 -11.23 0.32
N TYR A 163 -10.50 -10.07 -0.05
CA TYR A 163 -11.33 -8.93 -0.42
C TYR A 163 -12.29 -9.25 -1.58
N ALA A 164 -11.78 -9.90 -2.63
CA ALA A 164 -12.59 -10.25 -3.79
C ALA A 164 -13.66 -11.31 -3.49
N LEU A 165 -13.42 -12.20 -2.55
CA LEU A 165 -14.43 -13.17 -2.09
C LEU A 165 -15.57 -12.48 -1.32
N GLU A 166 -15.24 -11.47 -0.51
CA GLU A 166 -16.23 -10.69 0.24
C GLU A 166 -16.96 -9.67 -0.65
N ASN A 167 -16.29 -9.17 -1.70
CA ASN A 167 -16.77 -8.13 -2.61
C ASN A 167 -16.65 -8.59 -4.06
N PRO A 168 -17.59 -9.39 -4.56
CA PRO A 168 -17.54 -9.88 -5.94
C PRO A 168 -17.42 -8.74 -6.94
N MET A 169 -16.40 -8.81 -7.79
CA MET A 169 -16.10 -7.80 -8.81
C MET A 169 -16.18 -8.42 -10.20
N GLU A 170 -16.60 -7.63 -11.17
CA GLU A 170 -16.52 -8.01 -12.57
C GLU A 170 -15.21 -7.49 -13.19
N SER A 171 -14.68 -8.22 -14.18
CA SER A 171 -13.55 -7.71 -14.96
C SER A 171 -13.99 -6.48 -15.76
N ASP A 172 -13.11 -5.50 -15.89
CA ASP A 172 -13.41 -4.27 -16.63
C ASP A 172 -13.46 -4.52 -18.15
N ASP A 173 -12.89 -5.63 -18.61
CA ASP A 173 -12.93 -6.09 -20.00
C ASP A 173 -13.81 -7.32 -20.14
N SER A 174 -14.84 -7.22 -20.99
CA SER A 174 -15.74 -8.34 -21.33
C SER A 174 -15.08 -9.48 -22.12
N LEU A 175 -13.75 -9.47 -22.28
CA LEU A 175 -12.98 -10.40 -23.11
C LEU A 175 -11.94 -11.23 -22.34
N VAL A 176 -11.84 -11.08 -21.03
CA VAL A 176 -10.84 -11.86 -20.29
C VAL A 176 -11.36 -13.27 -20.02
N ASN A 177 -10.70 -14.24 -20.62
CA ASN A 177 -10.90 -15.65 -20.32
C ASN A 177 -10.67 -15.88 -18.82
N ILE A 178 -11.68 -16.42 -18.16
CA ILE A 178 -11.62 -16.83 -16.76
C ILE A 178 -10.51 -17.88 -16.63
N VAL A 179 -9.36 -17.46 -16.15
CA VAL A 179 -8.37 -18.40 -15.62
C VAL A 179 -8.92 -18.84 -14.27
N THR A 180 -9.62 -19.94 -14.27
CA THR A 180 -10.05 -20.62 -13.05
C THR A 180 -8.79 -21.03 -12.31
N ILE A 181 -8.44 -20.29 -11.25
CA ILE A 181 -7.38 -20.75 -10.34
C ILE A 181 -7.89 -22.05 -9.71
N PRO A 182 -7.20 -23.18 -9.90
CA PRO A 182 -7.62 -24.40 -9.24
C PRO A 182 -7.41 -24.21 -7.74
N ILE A 183 -8.48 -24.10 -6.99
CA ILE A 183 -8.44 -24.20 -5.53
C ILE A 183 -8.13 -25.67 -5.27
N TYR A 184 -6.88 -25.99 -4.96
CA TYR A 184 -6.53 -27.29 -4.41
C TYR A 184 -7.15 -27.41 -3.03
N GLN A 185 -8.16 -28.26 -2.90
CA GLN A 185 -8.70 -28.76 -1.66
C GLN A 185 -7.69 -29.64 -0.95
#